data_dbcd51e40c6b6ecf8e94559cc123f34c
#
_entry.id   dbcd51e40c6b6ecf8e94559cc123f34c
#
_cell.length_a   1.000
_cell.length_b   1.000
_cell.length_c   1.000
_cell.angle_alpha   90.00
_cell.angle_beta   90.00
_cell.angle_gamma   90.00
#
_symmetry.space_group_name_H-M   'P 1'
#
loop_
_entity.id
_entity.type
_entity.pdbx_description
1 polymer ?
#
loop_
_entity_poly.entity_id
_entity_poly.type
_entity_poly.pdbx_seq_one_letter_code
_entity_poly.pdbx_strand_id
1 'polypeptide(L)'
;MKYAVKIARIVMCVIVSLYTVYVCGHTFGTAYYKGSSMAVSDGAMYMEWHLLNRDGLFHFIMAIILLLLGAASIFFLFRDSLLAAIASSACAMTCACLAMLINMELSEFMFLRYRLALTDFPVELLPLVKPLLTRLCVEVSMLYVVLYLILAYLQRKEGTR
;
A
#
# COMPACT_ATOMS: atom_id res chain seq x y z
N MET A 1 25.63 -15.13 1.94
CA MET A 1 24.17 -15.31 1.98
C MET A 1 23.43 -14.48 3.04
N LYS A 2 23.87 -14.45 4.31
CA LYS A 2 23.26 -13.58 5.36
C LYS A 2 23.16 -12.09 4.95
N TYR A 3 24.14 -11.57 4.21
CA TYR A 3 24.12 -10.20 3.68
C TYR A 3 23.02 -9.98 2.62
N ALA A 4 22.81 -10.95 1.72
CA ALA A 4 21.77 -10.84 0.70
C ALA A 4 20.37 -10.77 1.31
N VAL A 5 20.11 -11.57 2.36
CA VAL A 5 18.83 -11.51 3.10
C VAL A 5 18.66 -10.17 3.82
N LYS A 6 19.72 -9.59 4.41
CA LYS A 6 19.64 -8.26 5.04
C LYS A 6 19.32 -7.18 4.01
N ILE A 7 19.98 -7.20 2.85
CA ILE A 7 19.69 -6.25 1.75
C ILE A 7 18.26 -6.42 1.25
N ALA A 8 17.83 -7.65 1.00
CA ALA A 8 16.47 -7.94 0.56
C ALA A 8 15.41 -7.45 1.57
N ARG A 9 15.68 -7.58 2.88
CA ARG A 9 14.82 -7.06 3.94
C ARG A 9 14.71 -5.54 3.90
N ILE A 10 15.83 -4.83 3.74
CA ILE A 10 15.83 -3.36 3.65
C ILE A 10 15.05 -2.92 2.42
N VAL A 11 15.29 -3.53 1.26
CA VAL A 11 14.60 -3.23 0.01
C VAL A 11 13.09 -3.46 0.18
N MET A 12 12.70 -4.62 0.75
CA MET A 12 11.31 -4.92 1.01
C MET A 12 10.66 -3.90 1.97
N CYS A 13 11.37 -3.53 3.05
CA CYS A 13 10.88 -2.53 4.01
C CYS A 13 10.61 -1.18 3.32
N VAL A 14 11.53 -0.71 2.49
CA VAL A 14 11.37 0.55 1.75
C VAL A 14 10.18 0.47 0.77
N ILE A 15 10.10 -0.60 -0.02
CA ILE A 15 9.03 -0.75 -1.03
C ILE A 15 7.66 -0.88 -0.36
N VAL A 16 7.53 -1.71 0.68
CA VAL A 16 6.26 -1.87 1.41
C VAL A 16 5.85 -0.58 2.09
N SER A 17 6.80 0.16 2.68
CA SER A 17 6.52 1.46 3.32
C SER A 17 6.01 2.48 2.30
N LEU A 18 6.72 2.65 1.19
CA LEU A 18 6.32 3.57 0.11
C LEU A 18 4.96 3.18 -0.47
N TYR A 19 4.76 1.89 -0.73
CA TYR A 19 3.49 1.38 -1.23
C TYR A 19 2.34 1.64 -0.26
N THR A 20 2.53 1.32 1.03
CA THR A 20 1.52 1.53 2.07
C THR A 20 1.14 3.00 2.20
N VAL A 21 2.11 3.90 2.26
CA VAL A 21 1.86 5.35 2.33
C VAL A 21 1.09 5.82 1.10
N TYR A 22 1.51 5.40 -0.08
CA TYR A 22 0.84 5.76 -1.34
C TYR A 22 -0.62 5.28 -1.36
N VAL A 23 -0.85 4.00 -1.07
CA VAL A 23 -2.19 3.40 -1.14
C VAL A 23 -3.11 3.94 -0.05
N CYS A 24 -2.61 4.10 1.18
CA CYS A 24 -3.39 4.69 2.27
C CYS A 24 -3.74 6.15 1.97
N GLY A 25 -2.78 6.95 1.52
CA GLY A 25 -3.02 8.35 1.16
C GLY A 25 -4.07 8.48 0.06
N HIS A 26 -3.99 7.62 -0.96
CA HIS A 26 -4.97 7.60 -2.06
C HIS A 26 -6.36 7.17 -1.57
N THR A 27 -6.45 6.13 -0.73
CA THR A 27 -7.73 5.63 -0.21
C THR A 27 -8.36 6.61 0.78
N PHE A 28 -7.55 7.31 1.61
CA PHE A 28 -8.03 8.42 2.44
C PHE A 28 -8.55 9.59 1.61
N GLY A 29 -7.85 9.96 0.54
CA GLY A 29 -8.31 11.00 -0.39
C GLY A 29 -9.67 10.64 -0.99
N THR A 30 -9.85 9.39 -1.39
CA THR A 30 -11.13 8.87 -1.88
C THR A 30 -12.22 8.90 -0.82
N ALA A 31 -11.90 8.49 0.42
CA ALA A 31 -12.84 8.55 1.54
C ALA A 31 -13.32 9.97 1.79
N TYR A 32 -12.41 10.93 1.76
CA TYR A 32 -12.73 12.34 1.94
C TYR A 32 -13.62 12.86 0.82
N TYR A 33 -13.31 12.54 -0.43
CA TYR A 33 -14.11 12.95 -1.59
C TYR A 33 -15.52 12.34 -1.60
N LYS A 34 -15.60 11.01 -1.46
CA LYS A 34 -16.90 10.31 -1.45
C LYS A 34 -17.76 10.66 -0.23
N GLY A 35 -17.12 11.05 0.87
CA GLY A 35 -17.81 11.55 2.07
C GLY A 35 -18.20 13.03 2.00
N SER A 36 -17.76 13.75 0.97
CA SER A 36 -18.01 15.19 0.85
C SER A 36 -19.23 15.47 -0.01
N SER A 37 -20.01 16.48 0.39
CA SER A 37 -21.07 17.08 -0.42
C SER A 37 -20.77 18.55 -0.70
N MET A 38 -21.21 19.03 -1.86
CA MET A 38 -21.16 20.46 -2.14
C MET A 38 -22.34 21.15 -1.46
N ALA A 39 -22.06 22.09 -0.57
CA ALA A 39 -23.04 22.95 0.06
C ALA A 39 -22.89 24.40 -0.43
N VAL A 40 -23.98 25.08 -0.55
CA VAL A 40 -24.02 26.51 -0.92
C VAL A 40 -24.55 27.28 0.25
N SER A 41 -23.78 28.22 0.80
CA SER A 41 -24.22 29.16 1.82
C SER A 41 -23.69 30.54 1.49
N ASP A 42 -24.55 31.53 1.61
CA ASP A 42 -24.24 32.96 1.37
C ASP A 42 -23.62 33.24 0.00
N GLY A 43 -24.01 32.44 -1.03
CA GLY A 43 -23.48 32.58 -2.39
C GLY A 43 -22.07 31.97 -2.61
N ALA A 44 -21.48 31.40 -1.57
CA ALA A 44 -20.19 30.67 -1.69
C ALA A 44 -20.44 29.16 -1.72
N MET A 45 -19.73 28.47 -2.62
CA MET A 45 -19.71 27.02 -2.67
C MET A 45 -18.59 26.52 -1.76
N TYR A 46 -18.95 25.63 -0.81
CA TYR A 46 -17.98 24.97 0.06
C TYR A 46 -18.26 23.47 0.12
N MET A 47 -17.24 22.71 0.49
CA MET A 47 -17.36 21.26 0.64
C MET A 47 -17.54 20.90 2.11
N GLU A 48 -18.64 20.26 2.43
CA GLU A 48 -18.87 19.63 3.73
C GLU A 48 -18.52 18.15 3.66
N TRP A 49 -17.81 17.68 4.68
CA TRP A 49 -17.50 16.28 4.82
C TRP A 49 -18.40 15.62 5.86
N HIS A 50 -19.10 14.58 5.42
CA HIS A 50 -19.99 13.81 6.27
C HIS A 50 -19.40 12.41 6.50
N LEU A 51 -18.84 12.19 7.69
CA LEU A 51 -18.25 10.90 8.08
C LEU A 51 -19.24 9.73 7.95
N LEU A 52 -20.54 9.99 8.11
CA LEU A 52 -21.61 8.99 8.04
C LEU A 52 -22.07 8.67 6.62
N ASN A 53 -21.52 9.30 5.60
CA ASN A 53 -21.79 8.88 4.23
C ASN A 53 -21.21 7.48 4.02
N ARG A 54 -22.07 6.54 3.62
CA ARG A 54 -21.75 5.11 3.49
C ARG A 54 -20.48 4.86 2.66
N ASP A 55 -20.32 5.56 1.54
CA ASP A 55 -19.21 5.33 0.63
C ASP A 55 -17.90 5.94 1.16
N GLY A 56 -17.98 7.11 1.78
CA GLY A 56 -16.85 7.74 2.47
C GLY A 56 -16.35 6.90 3.65
N LEU A 57 -17.29 6.41 4.49
CA LEU A 57 -16.98 5.56 5.63
C LEU A 57 -16.32 4.24 5.20
N PHE A 58 -16.85 3.61 4.13
CA PHE A 58 -16.25 2.39 3.60
C PHE A 58 -14.77 2.58 3.23
N HIS A 59 -14.46 3.61 2.44
CA HIS A 59 -13.08 3.89 2.03
C HIS A 59 -12.19 4.29 3.20
N PHE A 60 -12.73 4.98 4.20
CA PHE A 60 -12.01 5.32 5.42
C PHE A 60 -11.60 4.05 6.21
N ILE A 61 -12.53 3.12 6.42
CA ILE A 61 -12.26 1.84 7.09
C ILE A 61 -11.23 1.04 6.29
N MET A 62 -11.37 0.99 4.97
CA MET A 62 -10.42 0.27 4.12
C MET A 62 -9.01 0.88 4.15
N ALA A 63 -8.89 2.21 4.23
CA ALA A 63 -7.59 2.87 4.42
C ALA A 63 -6.90 2.44 5.73
N ILE A 64 -7.66 2.32 6.81
CA ILE A 64 -7.15 1.82 8.09
C ILE A 64 -6.69 0.36 7.96
N ILE A 65 -7.47 -0.49 7.30
CA ILE A 65 -7.11 -1.90 7.08
C ILE A 65 -5.80 -2.00 6.27
N LEU A 66 -5.67 -1.24 5.20
CA LEU A 66 -4.45 -1.19 4.39
C LEU A 66 -3.24 -0.72 5.20
N LEU A 67 -3.42 0.28 6.04
CA LEU A 67 -2.37 0.77 6.94
C LEU A 67 -1.93 -0.32 7.93
N LEU A 68 -2.88 -1.02 8.53
CA LEU A 68 -2.60 -2.11 9.47
C LEU A 68 -1.88 -3.28 8.79
N LEU A 69 -2.28 -3.65 7.57
CA LEU A 69 -1.60 -4.69 6.79
C LEU A 69 -0.16 -4.31 6.43
N GLY A 70 0.06 -3.06 6.00
CA GLY A 70 1.39 -2.55 5.73
C GLY A 70 2.27 -2.53 6.99
N ALA A 71 1.74 -2.04 8.10
CA ALA A 71 2.43 -2.02 9.39
C ALA A 71 2.75 -3.45 9.88
N ALA A 72 1.81 -4.39 9.76
CA ALA A 72 2.03 -5.79 10.11
C ALA A 72 3.11 -6.43 9.23
N SER A 73 3.11 -6.16 7.93
CA SER A 73 4.18 -6.62 7.03
C SER A 73 5.55 -6.14 7.51
N ILE A 74 5.68 -4.84 7.80
CA ILE A 74 6.93 -4.25 8.29
C ILE A 74 7.33 -4.85 9.64
N PHE A 75 6.38 -5.02 10.56
CA PHE A 75 6.63 -5.63 11.88
C PHE A 75 7.22 -7.04 11.75
N PHE A 76 6.68 -7.87 10.86
CA PHE A 76 7.20 -9.21 10.64
C PHE A 76 8.59 -9.22 9.97
N LEU A 77 8.95 -8.19 9.19
CA LEU A 77 10.29 -8.07 8.61
C LEU A 77 11.42 -7.98 9.64
N PHE A 78 11.13 -7.48 10.83
CA PHE A 78 12.13 -7.39 11.91
C PHE A 78 12.38 -8.71 12.62
N ARG A 79 11.60 -9.76 12.34
CA ARG A 79 11.79 -11.08 12.93
C ARG A 79 12.58 -11.99 12.00
N ASP A 80 13.63 -12.63 12.55
CA ASP A 80 14.52 -13.54 11.81
C ASP A 80 13.96 -14.97 11.79
N SER A 81 12.80 -15.18 11.15
CA SER A 81 12.23 -16.51 10.98
C SER A 81 11.59 -16.66 9.60
N LEU A 82 11.60 -17.88 9.05
CA LEU A 82 10.93 -18.19 7.79
C LEU A 82 9.43 -17.88 7.87
N LEU A 83 8.80 -18.21 8.97
CA LEU A 83 7.37 -17.98 9.18
C LEU A 83 7.04 -16.49 9.19
N ALA A 84 7.90 -15.65 9.79
CA ALA A 84 7.76 -14.22 9.76
C ALA A 84 7.98 -13.63 8.33
N ALA A 85 8.90 -14.19 7.56
CA ALA A 85 9.08 -13.79 6.17
C ALA A 85 7.84 -14.09 5.32
N ILE A 86 7.24 -15.27 5.50
CA ILE A 86 5.99 -15.64 4.82
C ILE A 86 4.85 -14.73 5.27
N ALA A 87 4.70 -14.49 6.58
CA ALA A 87 3.65 -13.62 7.13
C ALA A 87 3.78 -12.17 6.62
N SER A 88 5.01 -11.62 6.60
CA SER A 88 5.28 -10.29 6.04
C SER A 88 4.86 -10.20 4.57
N SER A 89 5.28 -11.16 3.76
CA SER A 89 4.96 -11.18 2.33
C SER A 89 3.46 -11.38 2.08
N ALA A 90 2.80 -12.24 2.87
CA ALA A 90 1.36 -12.42 2.80
C ALA A 90 0.60 -11.13 3.11
N CYS A 91 0.99 -10.40 4.17
CA CYS A 91 0.40 -9.11 4.51
C CYS A 91 0.60 -8.07 3.39
N ALA A 92 1.80 -7.98 2.81
CA ALA A 92 2.09 -7.07 1.71
C ALA A 92 1.27 -7.40 0.45
N MET A 93 1.18 -8.68 0.08
CA MET A 93 0.39 -9.13 -1.06
C MET A 93 -1.11 -8.91 -0.85
N THR A 94 -1.63 -9.18 0.34
CA THR A 94 -3.03 -8.92 0.69
C THR A 94 -3.33 -7.43 0.62
N CYS A 95 -2.42 -6.58 1.13
CA CYS A 95 -2.52 -5.13 1.00
C CYS A 95 -2.60 -4.71 -0.49
N ALA A 96 -1.73 -5.28 -1.34
CA ALA A 96 -1.71 -4.99 -2.77
C ALA A 96 -3.01 -5.42 -3.46
N CYS A 97 -3.51 -6.63 -3.17
CA CYS A 97 -4.76 -7.13 -3.74
C CYS A 97 -5.97 -6.29 -3.33
N LEU A 98 -6.09 -5.97 -2.04
CA LEU A 98 -7.18 -5.12 -1.53
C LEU A 98 -7.12 -3.71 -2.13
N ALA A 99 -5.94 -3.13 -2.23
CA ALA A 99 -5.75 -1.83 -2.86
C ALA A 99 -6.18 -1.83 -4.33
N MET A 100 -5.88 -2.89 -5.08
CA MET A 100 -6.34 -3.02 -6.46
C MET A 100 -7.87 -3.10 -6.56
N LEU A 101 -8.51 -3.87 -5.66
CA LEU A 101 -9.97 -4.02 -5.66
C LEU A 101 -10.70 -2.73 -5.31
N ILE A 102 -10.16 -1.95 -4.35
CA ILE A 102 -10.82 -0.73 -3.86
C ILE A 102 -10.64 0.44 -4.83
N ASN A 103 -9.49 0.52 -5.48
CA ASN A 103 -9.08 1.70 -6.25
C ASN A 103 -9.21 1.48 -7.77
N MET A 104 -10.23 0.76 -8.22
CA MET A 104 -10.44 0.54 -9.66
C MET A 104 -11.05 1.75 -10.40
N GLU A 105 -11.52 2.77 -9.68
CA GLU A 105 -12.23 3.89 -10.30
C GLU A 105 -11.32 5.06 -10.69
N LEU A 106 -11.40 5.45 -11.96
CA LEU A 106 -10.66 6.59 -12.55
C LEU A 106 -11.09 7.97 -11.98
N SER A 107 -12.29 8.04 -11.38
CA SER A 107 -12.86 9.27 -10.82
C SER A 107 -12.01 9.87 -9.69
N GLU A 108 -11.26 9.03 -8.99
CA GLU A 108 -10.36 9.41 -7.92
C GLU A 108 -9.18 10.29 -8.41
N PHE A 109 -8.81 10.11 -9.65
CA PHE A 109 -7.75 10.86 -10.29
C PHE A 109 -8.10 12.33 -10.51
N MET A 110 -9.33 12.58 -10.92
CA MET A 110 -9.85 13.94 -11.12
C MET A 110 -9.88 14.74 -9.82
N PHE A 111 -10.12 14.07 -8.70
CA PHE A 111 -10.14 14.71 -7.38
C PHE A 111 -8.74 15.18 -6.92
N LEU A 112 -7.71 14.36 -7.06
CA LEU A 112 -6.33 14.77 -6.74
C LEU A 112 -5.90 15.97 -7.58
N ARG A 113 -6.29 16.00 -8.86
CA ARG A 113 -6.02 17.11 -9.77
C ARG A 113 -6.68 18.41 -9.32
N TYR A 114 -7.96 18.36 -8.91
CA TYR A 114 -8.72 19.56 -8.53
C TYR A 114 -8.37 20.08 -7.12
N ARG A 115 -8.05 19.21 -6.20
CA ARG A 115 -7.92 19.57 -4.78
C ARG A 115 -6.52 19.98 -4.36
N LEU A 116 -5.49 19.37 -4.91
CA LEU A 116 -4.12 19.67 -4.51
C LEU A 116 -3.51 20.85 -5.27
N ALA A 117 -4.26 21.45 -6.20
CA ALA A 117 -3.74 22.51 -7.08
C ALA A 117 -2.37 22.15 -7.69
N LEU A 118 -2.09 20.85 -7.84
CA LEU A 118 -0.89 20.32 -8.45
C LEU A 118 -0.99 20.48 -9.97
N THR A 119 -1.20 21.70 -10.42
CA THR A 119 -1.25 22.06 -11.84
C THR A 119 0.05 21.73 -12.56
N ASP A 120 1.16 21.63 -11.82
CA ASP A 120 2.50 21.40 -12.34
C ASP A 120 2.99 19.96 -12.21
N PHE A 121 2.23 19.08 -11.52
CA PHE A 121 2.60 17.67 -11.45
C PHE A 121 2.24 16.99 -12.78
N PRO A 122 3.17 16.24 -13.41
CA PRO A 122 2.90 15.54 -14.65
C PRO A 122 1.83 14.46 -14.41
N VAL A 123 0.59 14.87 -14.62
CA VAL A 123 -0.63 14.07 -14.42
C VAL A 123 -0.58 12.75 -15.19
N GLU A 124 0.19 12.71 -16.28
CA GLU A 124 0.40 11.55 -17.14
C GLU A 124 1.19 10.42 -16.47
N LEU A 125 1.97 10.70 -15.42
CA LEU A 125 2.77 9.70 -14.73
C LEU A 125 1.98 8.92 -13.63
N LEU A 126 0.93 9.51 -13.09
CA LEU A 126 0.16 8.88 -12.00
C LEU A 126 -0.47 7.53 -12.38
N PRO A 127 -1.10 7.35 -13.57
CA PRO A 127 -1.65 6.07 -13.97
C PRO A 127 -0.59 4.98 -14.18
N LEU A 128 0.68 5.38 -14.44
CA LEU A 128 1.80 4.45 -14.56
C LEU A 128 2.41 4.07 -13.22
N VAL A 129 2.43 4.97 -12.25
CA VAL A 129 3.05 4.77 -10.93
C VAL A 129 2.31 3.71 -10.12
N LYS A 130 0.96 3.71 -10.14
CA LYS A 130 0.15 2.76 -9.36
C LYS A 130 0.40 1.29 -9.75
N PRO A 131 0.26 0.87 -11.01
CA PRO A 131 0.51 -0.50 -11.40
C PRO A 131 1.98 -0.89 -11.23
N LEU A 132 2.92 0.04 -11.45
CA LEU A 132 4.34 -0.21 -11.24
C LEU A 132 4.65 -0.49 -9.77
N LEU A 133 4.18 0.35 -8.84
CA LEU A 133 4.40 0.15 -7.40
C LEU A 133 3.73 -1.13 -6.90
N THR A 134 2.51 -1.44 -7.37
CA THR A 134 1.82 -2.67 -7.01
C THR A 134 2.60 -3.90 -7.48
N ARG A 135 3.05 -3.89 -8.72
CA ARG A 135 3.88 -4.95 -9.29
C ARG A 135 5.18 -5.12 -8.52
N LEU A 136 5.90 -4.04 -8.24
CA LEU A 136 7.14 -4.09 -7.45
C LEU A 136 6.88 -4.63 -6.04
N CYS A 137 5.80 -4.24 -5.38
CA CYS A 137 5.45 -4.76 -4.05
C CYS A 137 5.25 -6.28 -4.08
N VAL A 138 4.53 -6.79 -5.07
CA VAL A 138 4.27 -8.24 -5.23
C VAL A 138 5.55 -9.00 -5.58
N GLU A 139 6.30 -8.54 -6.60
CA GLU A 139 7.53 -9.22 -7.06
C GLU A 139 8.59 -9.28 -5.97
N VAL A 140 8.81 -8.18 -5.24
CA VAL A 140 9.79 -8.14 -4.14
C VAL A 140 9.34 -9.00 -2.97
N SER A 141 8.03 -9.06 -2.67
CA SER A 141 7.49 -9.93 -1.63
C SER A 141 7.70 -11.40 -1.97
N MET A 142 7.46 -11.80 -3.21
CA MET A 142 7.74 -13.17 -3.68
C MET A 142 9.23 -13.50 -3.62
N LEU A 143 10.08 -12.62 -4.13
CA LEU A 143 11.54 -12.80 -4.12
C LEU A 143 12.08 -12.96 -2.70
N TYR A 144 11.56 -12.19 -1.75
CA TYR A 144 11.95 -12.24 -0.35
C TYR A 144 11.65 -13.62 0.27
N VAL A 145 10.48 -14.20 0.02
CA VAL A 145 10.13 -15.56 0.48
C VAL A 145 11.05 -16.61 -0.15
N VAL A 146 11.28 -16.51 -1.46
CA VAL A 146 12.17 -17.46 -2.17
C VAL A 146 13.58 -17.43 -1.60
N LEU A 147 14.14 -16.25 -1.33
CA LEU A 147 15.46 -16.10 -0.71
C LEU A 147 15.51 -16.73 0.69
N TYR A 148 14.46 -16.58 1.48
CA TYR A 148 14.36 -17.21 2.81
C TYR A 148 14.24 -18.74 2.72
N LEU A 149 13.49 -19.27 1.77
CA LEU A 149 13.38 -20.71 1.54
C LEU A 149 14.72 -21.32 1.13
N ILE A 150 15.45 -20.67 0.23
CA ILE A 150 16.79 -21.11 -0.18
C ILE A 150 17.74 -21.09 1.02
N LEU A 151 17.70 -20.03 1.84
CA LEU A 151 18.51 -19.94 3.05
C LEU A 151 18.21 -21.07 4.03
N ALA A 152 16.92 -21.31 4.30
CA ALA A 152 16.48 -22.38 5.20
C ALA A 152 16.90 -23.77 4.70
N TYR A 153 16.79 -24.02 3.40
CA TYR A 153 17.25 -25.27 2.78
C TYR A 153 18.75 -25.48 2.94
N LEU A 154 19.56 -24.45 2.68
CA LEU A 154 21.03 -24.56 2.80
C LEU A 154 21.47 -24.76 4.25
N GLN A 155 20.85 -24.09 5.21
CA GLN A 155 21.13 -24.29 6.64
C GLN A 155 20.83 -25.71 7.09
N ARG A 156 19.71 -26.29 6.60
CA ARG A 156 19.35 -27.69 6.89
C ARG A 156 20.36 -28.67 6.32
N LYS A 157 20.90 -28.40 5.13
CA LYS A 157 21.91 -29.26 4.49
C LYS A 157 23.28 -29.19 5.19
N GLU A 158 23.65 -28.04 5.74
CA GLU A 158 24.89 -27.87 6.51
C GLU A 158 24.81 -28.54 7.88
N GLY A 159 23.63 -28.52 8.53
CA GLY A 159 23.41 -29.15 9.83
C GLY A 159 23.28 -30.68 9.80
N THR A 160 23.17 -31.28 8.60
CA THR A 160 23.11 -32.74 8.39
C THR A 160 24.48 -33.34 7.98
N ARG A 161 25.55 -32.56 7.89
CA ARG A 161 26.92 -32.98 7.73
C ARG A 161 27.71 -32.87 9.03
#